data_17a3dd0523412d7a5fd5af7708c290e4
#
_entry.id   17a3dd0523412d7a5fd5af7708c290e4
#
_cell.length_a   1.000
_cell.length_b   1.000
_cell.length_c   1.000
_cell.angle_alpha   90.00
_cell.angle_beta   90.00
_cell.angle_gamma   90.00
#
_symmetry.space_group_name_H-M   'P 1'
#
loop_
_entity.id
_entity.type
_entity.pdbx_description
1 polymer ?
#
loop_
_entity_poly.entity_id
_entity_poly.type
_entity_poly.pdbx_seq_one_letter_code
_entity_poly.pdbx_strand_id
1 'polypeptide(L)'
;MYKRQGSIFVAGAAIQWLRDELRIIDSAPDSEYMAKKVKDTNGCYVVPAFTGLGAPHWDQYARGTIVGITRGVNKYHIIRATLESLAYQVNDVLVAMKADSGIDLAALKVDGGASANDFLMQTQANIINAPVNRPQCVETTAMGAAYLAGLAVGYWESKEDVIKNWAIDKTFEPKIDEEQRSKMIKGWNLSLIHI
;
A
#
# COMPACT_ATOMS: atom_id res chain seq x y z
N MET A 1 -19.99 -18.80 0.81
CA MET A 1 -18.76 -18.06 1.21
C MET A 1 -18.94 -16.63 0.72
N TYR A 2 -19.04 -15.65 1.60
CA TYR A 2 -19.18 -14.25 1.21
C TYR A 2 -17.77 -13.68 0.95
N LYS A 3 -17.57 -13.08 -0.22
CA LYS A 3 -16.34 -12.37 -0.57
C LYS A 3 -16.51 -10.92 -0.13
N ARG A 4 -15.64 -10.45 0.78
CA ARG A 4 -15.57 -9.04 1.15
C ARG A 4 -14.40 -8.40 0.42
N GLN A 5 -14.60 -7.21 -0.11
CA GLN A 5 -13.58 -6.45 -0.83
C GLN A 5 -13.63 -5.01 -0.34
N GLY A 6 -12.43 -4.40 -0.25
CA GLY A 6 -12.24 -2.98 -0.08
C GLY A 6 -11.41 -2.44 -1.24
N SER A 7 -11.50 -1.15 -1.51
CA SER A 7 -10.74 -0.50 -2.57
C SER A 7 -10.21 0.84 -2.08
N ILE A 8 -8.95 1.11 -2.37
CA ILE A 8 -8.37 2.46 -2.31
C ILE A 8 -8.38 3.03 -3.72
N PHE A 9 -8.75 4.31 -3.88
CA PHE A 9 -8.94 4.88 -5.21
C PHE A 9 -7.63 5.27 -5.88
N VAL A 10 -6.63 5.63 -5.09
CA VAL A 10 -5.34 6.09 -5.60
C VAL A 10 -4.21 5.29 -4.94
N ALA A 11 -3.56 4.46 -5.74
CA ALA A 11 -2.37 3.69 -5.35
C ALA A 11 -1.18 4.06 -6.26
N GLY A 12 -0.87 3.24 -7.26
CA GLY A 12 0.20 3.50 -8.22
C GLY A 12 0.08 4.85 -8.94
N ALA A 13 -1.14 5.37 -9.12
CA ALA A 13 -1.38 6.69 -9.70
C ALA A 13 -0.73 7.83 -8.89
N ALA A 14 -0.57 7.69 -7.57
CA ALA A 14 0.15 8.67 -6.76
C ALA A 14 1.64 8.73 -7.13
N ILE A 15 2.24 7.59 -7.43
CA ILE A 15 3.65 7.52 -7.85
C ILE A 15 3.81 8.04 -9.27
N GLN A 16 2.86 7.74 -10.17
CA GLN A 16 2.83 8.33 -11.51
C GLN A 16 2.72 9.85 -11.44
N TRP A 17 1.89 10.38 -10.55
CA TRP A 17 1.76 11.82 -10.33
C TRP A 17 3.08 12.47 -9.87
N LEU A 18 3.86 11.83 -8.98
CA LEU A 18 5.19 12.31 -8.59
C LEU A 18 6.14 12.38 -9.80
N ARG A 19 6.02 11.43 -10.75
CA ARG A 19 6.87 11.32 -11.94
C ARG A 19 6.41 12.29 -13.03
N ASP A 20 5.15 12.22 -13.42
CA ASP A 20 4.65 12.82 -14.66
C ASP A 20 4.29 14.30 -14.48
N GLU A 21 3.67 14.64 -13.33
CA GLU A 21 3.16 15.98 -13.06
C GLU A 21 4.14 16.80 -12.20
N LEU A 22 4.54 16.27 -11.04
CA LEU A 22 5.50 16.97 -10.17
C LEU A 22 6.93 16.87 -10.68
N ARG A 23 7.27 15.84 -11.46
CA ARG A 23 8.61 15.60 -12.02
C ARG A 23 9.71 15.60 -10.97
N ILE A 24 9.44 15.04 -9.81
CA ILE A 24 10.40 14.95 -8.70
C ILE A 24 11.04 13.58 -8.56
N ILE A 25 10.59 12.62 -9.39
CA ILE A 25 11.22 11.31 -9.64
C ILE A 25 11.24 11.07 -11.15
N ASP A 26 12.21 10.30 -11.65
CA ASP A 26 12.31 9.96 -13.08
C ASP A 26 11.62 8.64 -13.41
N SER A 27 11.60 7.72 -12.44
CA SER A 27 10.97 6.40 -12.56
C SER A 27 10.29 5.99 -11.25
N ALA A 28 9.36 5.03 -11.32
CA ALA A 28 8.68 4.55 -10.10
C ALA A 28 9.65 3.92 -9.07
N PRO A 29 10.69 3.16 -9.45
CA PRO A 29 11.70 2.65 -8.51
C PRO A 29 12.46 3.75 -7.76
N ASP A 30 12.66 4.94 -8.33
CA ASP A 30 13.35 6.05 -7.66
C ASP A 30 12.64 6.48 -6.39
N SER A 31 11.32 6.29 -6.31
CA SER A 31 10.53 6.63 -5.14
C SER A 31 11.03 5.92 -3.88
N GLU A 32 11.44 4.66 -3.99
CA GLU A 32 12.00 3.90 -2.87
C GLU A 32 13.34 4.48 -2.41
N TYR A 33 14.27 4.68 -3.34
CA TYR A 33 15.59 5.23 -3.03
C TYR A 33 15.47 6.63 -2.43
N MET A 34 14.62 7.47 -2.99
CA MET A 34 14.44 8.85 -2.55
C MET A 34 13.73 8.94 -1.19
N ALA A 35 12.73 8.09 -0.93
CA ALA A 35 12.07 8.03 0.38
C ALA A 35 13.04 7.66 1.51
N LYS A 36 14.04 6.83 1.21
CA LYS A 36 15.11 6.43 2.16
C LYS A 36 16.16 7.52 2.43
N LYS A 37 16.16 8.65 1.68
CA LYS A 37 17.06 9.80 1.91
C LYS A 37 16.73 10.59 3.17
N VAL A 38 15.52 10.42 3.70
CA VAL A 38 15.07 11.11 4.92
C VAL A 38 14.64 10.09 5.97
N LYS A 39 14.82 10.44 7.24
CA LYS A 39 14.53 9.55 8.36
C LYS A 39 13.01 9.36 8.56
N ASP A 40 12.23 10.41 8.36
CA ASP A 40 10.78 10.46 8.51
C ASP A 40 10.19 11.48 7.53
N THR A 41 8.90 11.77 7.61
CA THR A 41 8.22 12.76 6.75
C THR A 41 8.34 14.20 7.28
N ASN A 42 9.01 14.40 8.42
CA ASN A 42 9.08 15.69 9.12
C ASN A 42 7.69 16.30 9.39
N GLY A 43 6.71 15.43 9.71
CA GLY A 43 5.32 15.83 9.95
C GLY A 43 4.50 16.14 8.70
N CYS A 44 5.06 15.93 7.50
CA CYS A 44 4.34 16.09 6.24
C CYS A 44 3.50 14.86 5.95
N TYR A 45 2.24 15.05 5.56
CA TYR A 45 1.33 14.02 5.07
C TYR A 45 0.80 14.40 3.69
N VAL A 46 0.71 13.41 2.81
CA VAL A 46 0.08 13.54 1.49
C VAL A 46 -1.18 12.70 1.47
N VAL A 47 -2.32 13.32 1.22
CA VAL A 47 -3.59 12.61 1.01
C VAL A 47 -3.91 12.66 -0.47
N PRO A 48 -3.74 11.55 -1.22
CA PRO A 48 -3.86 11.57 -2.68
C PRO A 48 -5.32 11.35 -3.12
N ALA A 49 -6.24 12.18 -2.65
CA ALA A 49 -7.66 12.11 -2.99
C ALA A 49 -7.95 12.71 -4.37
N PHE A 50 -7.26 12.26 -5.44
CA PHE A 50 -7.37 12.84 -6.79
C PHE A 50 -8.79 12.71 -7.36
N THR A 51 -9.49 11.65 -7.00
CA THR A 51 -10.85 11.34 -7.45
C THR A 51 -11.83 11.20 -6.27
N GLY A 52 -11.54 11.86 -5.16
CA GLY A 52 -12.25 11.69 -3.90
C GLY A 52 -11.66 10.61 -3.00
N LEU A 53 -12.26 10.42 -1.83
CA LEU A 53 -11.94 9.38 -0.87
C LEU A 53 -12.95 8.24 -0.97
N GLY A 54 -12.44 7.01 -1.04
CA GLY A 54 -13.24 5.79 -0.96
C GLY A 54 -13.53 5.36 0.48
N ALA A 55 -13.73 4.07 0.68
CA ALA A 55 -13.93 3.50 2.00
C ALA A 55 -12.75 3.81 2.94
N PRO A 56 -13.01 4.11 4.23
CA PRO A 56 -14.32 4.21 4.90
C PRO A 56 -14.97 5.60 4.81
N HIS A 57 -14.32 6.58 4.19
CA HIS A 57 -14.69 8.00 4.25
C HIS A 57 -15.85 8.37 3.32
N TRP A 58 -15.90 7.80 2.11
CA TRP A 58 -16.95 7.99 1.10
C TRP A 58 -17.22 9.46 0.74
N ASP A 59 -16.14 10.26 0.60
CA ASP A 59 -16.23 11.67 0.19
C ASP A 59 -15.74 11.85 -1.26
N GLN A 60 -16.70 12.00 -2.18
CA GLN A 60 -16.43 12.23 -3.60
C GLN A 60 -15.91 13.64 -3.91
N TYR A 61 -16.07 14.59 -2.99
CA TYR A 61 -15.64 15.98 -3.16
C TYR A 61 -14.25 16.25 -2.60
N ALA A 62 -13.72 15.35 -1.77
CA ALA A 62 -12.36 15.45 -1.29
C ALA A 62 -11.36 15.57 -2.45
N ARG A 63 -10.30 16.33 -2.26
CA ARG A 63 -9.21 16.48 -3.25
C ARG A 63 -7.86 16.26 -2.60
N GLY A 64 -6.86 15.94 -3.44
CA GLY A 64 -5.50 15.72 -2.97
C GLY A 64 -4.97 16.90 -2.16
N THR A 65 -4.38 16.62 -1.00
CA THR A 65 -3.92 17.64 -0.05
C THR A 65 -2.55 17.25 0.49
N ILE A 66 -1.68 18.24 0.67
CA ILE A 66 -0.41 18.09 1.36
C ILE A 66 -0.45 18.98 2.60
N VAL A 67 -0.32 18.38 3.78
CA VAL A 67 -0.36 19.09 5.07
C VAL A 67 0.96 18.93 5.81
N GLY A 68 1.23 19.83 6.77
CA GLY A 68 2.44 19.77 7.60
C GLY A 68 3.70 20.28 6.89
N ILE A 69 3.58 21.07 5.82
CA ILE A 69 4.73 21.66 5.13
C ILE A 69 5.35 22.73 6.02
N THR A 70 6.62 22.54 6.34
CA THR A 70 7.47 23.53 7.01
C THR A 70 8.69 23.83 6.14
N ARG A 71 9.53 24.81 6.52
CA ARG A 71 10.78 25.10 5.81
C ARG A 71 11.73 23.91 5.73
N GLY A 72 11.61 22.92 6.63
CA GLY A 72 12.44 21.71 6.62
C GLY A 72 11.94 20.61 5.68
N VAL A 73 10.74 20.74 5.12
CA VAL A 73 10.19 19.76 4.18
C VAL A 73 10.78 19.98 2.78
N ASN A 74 11.28 18.92 2.17
CA ASN A 74 11.80 18.92 0.81
C ASN A 74 11.18 17.79 -0.02
N LYS A 75 11.57 17.65 -1.28
CA LYS A 75 11.01 16.63 -2.19
C LYS A 75 11.06 15.20 -1.64
N TYR A 76 12.09 14.83 -0.89
CA TYR A 76 12.24 13.49 -0.34
C TYR A 76 11.21 13.20 0.74
N HIS A 77 10.84 14.20 1.54
CA HIS A 77 9.75 14.08 2.52
C HIS A 77 8.40 13.91 1.83
N ILE A 78 8.14 14.64 0.74
CA ILE A 78 6.91 14.52 -0.06
C ILE A 78 6.82 13.13 -0.70
N ILE A 79 7.89 12.65 -1.33
CA ILE A 79 7.95 11.30 -1.92
C ILE A 79 7.69 10.23 -0.87
N ARG A 80 8.34 10.35 0.29
CA ARG A 80 8.14 9.43 1.41
C ARG A 80 6.70 9.48 1.93
N ALA A 81 6.15 10.65 2.17
CA ALA A 81 4.77 10.83 2.64
C ALA A 81 3.76 10.27 1.63
N THR A 82 4.04 10.37 0.32
CA THR A 82 3.21 9.77 -0.72
C THR A 82 3.24 8.23 -0.64
N LEU A 83 4.40 7.61 -0.46
CA LEU A 83 4.48 6.15 -0.26
C LEU A 83 3.80 5.72 1.03
N GLU A 84 4.03 6.43 2.14
CA GLU A 84 3.39 6.13 3.42
C GLU A 84 1.86 6.27 3.34
N SER A 85 1.33 7.20 2.52
CA SER A 85 -0.10 7.39 2.35
C SER A 85 -0.81 6.16 1.77
N LEU A 86 -0.14 5.39 0.94
CA LEU A 86 -0.68 4.13 0.41
C LEU A 86 -0.88 3.10 1.53
N ALA A 87 0.09 3.02 2.44
CA ALA A 87 0.00 2.12 3.58
C ALA A 87 -1.12 2.52 4.56
N TYR A 88 -1.31 3.83 4.78
CA TYR A 88 -2.40 4.33 5.62
C TYR A 88 -3.77 4.03 5.02
N GLN A 89 -3.97 4.30 3.73
CA GLN A 89 -5.24 4.01 3.05
C GLN A 89 -5.60 2.52 3.11
N VAL A 90 -4.61 1.64 2.90
CA VAL A 90 -4.82 0.19 3.03
C VAL A 90 -5.19 -0.17 4.47
N ASN A 91 -4.54 0.43 5.47
CA ASN A 91 -4.89 0.23 6.88
C ASN A 91 -6.33 0.65 7.18
N ASP A 92 -6.78 1.80 6.69
CA ASP A 92 -8.14 2.30 6.91
C ASP A 92 -9.18 1.30 6.39
N VAL A 93 -8.94 0.75 5.18
CA VAL A 93 -9.80 -0.30 4.60
C VAL A 93 -9.75 -1.57 5.43
N LEU A 94 -8.57 -2.02 5.87
CA LEU A 94 -8.43 -3.24 6.68
C LEU A 94 -9.10 -3.10 8.05
N VAL A 95 -9.01 -1.93 8.68
CA VAL A 95 -9.70 -1.62 9.94
C VAL A 95 -11.23 -1.72 9.75
N ALA A 96 -11.77 -1.13 8.69
CA ALA A 96 -13.18 -1.23 8.36
C ALA A 96 -13.61 -2.68 8.09
N MET A 97 -12.81 -3.43 7.32
CA MET A 97 -13.07 -4.84 7.04
C MET A 97 -13.05 -5.70 8.30
N LYS A 98 -12.12 -5.43 9.23
CA LYS A 98 -12.07 -6.11 10.53
C LYS A 98 -13.30 -5.78 11.37
N ALA A 99 -13.72 -4.52 11.43
CA ALA A 99 -14.92 -4.10 12.15
C ALA A 99 -16.16 -4.83 11.63
N ASP A 100 -16.28 -4.99 10.32
CA ASP A 100 -17.43 -5.68 9.69
C ASP A 100 -17.39 -7.20 9.83
N SER A 101 -16.20 -7.81 9.85
CA SER A 101 -16.03 -9.26 9.80
C SER A 101 -15.79 -9.92 11.13
N GLY A 102 -15.22 -9.17 12.09
CA GLY A 102 -14.68 -9.71 13.32
C GLY A 102 -13.41 -10.59 13.15
N ILE A 103 -12.85 -10.64 11.93
CA ILE A 103 -11.70 -11.52 11.61
C ILE A 103 -10.41 -10.72 11.72
N ASP A 104 -9.45 -11.24 12.49
CA ASP A 104 -8.10 -10.69 12.56
C ASP A 104 -7.29 -11.06 11.32
N LEU A 105 -6.45 -10.11 10.87
CA LEU A 105 -5.55 -10.30 9.75
C LEU A 105 -4.32 -11.10 10.22
N ALA A 106 -4.19 -12.35 9.77
CA ALA A 106 -3.00 -13.16 10.07
C ALA A 106 -1.77 -12.73 9.27
N ALA A 107 -1.94 -12.37 8.01
CA ALA A 107 -0.91 -11.82 7.13
C ALA A 107 -1.57 -11.17 5.90
N LEU A 108 -0.91 -10.16 5.34
CA LEU A 108 -1.32 -9.53 4.08
C LEU A 108 -0.48 -10.11 2.93
N LYS A 109 -1.13 -10.71 1.95
CA LYS A 109 -0.49 -11.10 0.68
C LYS A 109 -0.61 -9.95 -0.31
N VAL A 110 0.49 -9.59 -0.94
CA VAL A 110 0.57 -8.45 -1.86
C VAL A 110 1.01 -8.89 -3.25
N ASP A 111 0.60 -8.14 -4.26
CA ASP A 111 0.99 -8.36 -5.65
C ASP A 111 1.00 -7.04 -6.45
N GLY A 112 1.28 -7.15 -7.75
CA GLY A 112 1.37 -6.01 -8.65
C GLY A 112 2.65 -5.20 -8.50
N GLY A 113 2.87 -4.25 -9.42
CA GLY A 113 4.11 -3.48 -9.53
C GLY A 113 4.50 -2.69 -8.26
N ALA A 114 3.53 -2.22 -7.49
CA ALA A 114 3.80 -1.48 -6.24
C ALA A 114 4.44 -2.36 -5.16
N SER A 115 4.18 -3.68 -5.19
CA SER A 115 4.74 -4.64 -4.21
C SER A 115 6.25 -4.83 -4.37
N ALA A 116 6.84 -4.44 -5.50
CA ALA A 116 8.28 -4.47 -5.73
C ALA A 116 9.05 -3.46 -4.85
N ASN A 117 8.37 -2.41 -4.35
CA ASN A 117 8.96 -1.39 -3.50
C ASN A 117 9.08 -1.88 -2.06
N ASP A 118 10.31 -2.21 -1.62
CA ASP A 118 10.59 -2.73 -0.29
C ASP A 118 10.27 -1.73 0.83
N PHE A 119 10.46 -0.42 0.57
CA PHE A 119 10.12 0.61 1.54
C PHE A 119 8.61 0.65 1.79
N LEU A 120 7.81 0.60 0.73
CA LEU A 120 6.35 0.56 0.84
C LEU A 120 5.88 -0.70 1.57
N MET A 121 6.42 -1.86 1.23
CA MET A 121 6.05 -3.14 1.86
C MET A 121 6.42 -3.17 3.35
N GLN A 122 7.58 -2.65 3.73
CA GLN A 122 7.96 -2.54 5.14
C GLN A 122 7.07 -1.55 5.89
N THR A 123 6.75 -0.41 5.27
CA THR A 123 5.82 0.59 5.84
C THR A 123 4.43 -0.03 6.00
N GLN A 124 3.95 -0.78 5.01
CA GLN A 124 2.67 -1.49 5.09
C GLN A 124 2.64 -2.45 6.28
N ALA A 125 3.67 -3.30 6.45
CA ALA A 125 3.76 -4.22 7.58
C ALA A 125 3.75 -3.46 8.93
N ASN A 126 4.49 -2.37 9.01
CA ASN A 126 4.57 -1.53 10.21
C ASN A 126 3.19 -0.93 10.57
N ILE A 127 2.46 -0.39 9.59
CA ILE A 127 1.20 0.32 9.83
C ILE A 127 0.06 -0.65 10.16
N ILE A 128 -0.06 -1.77 9.43
CA ILE A 128 -1.12 -2.77 9.71
C ILE A 128 -0.79 -3.66 10.92
N ASN A 129 0.45 -3.61 11.41
CA ASN A 129 0.97 -4.46 12.49
C ASN A 129 0.75 -5.96 12.22
N ALA A 130 1.03 -6.40 11.00
CA ALA A 130 0.93 -7.78 10.56
C ALA A 130 1.97 -8.07 9.46
N PRO A 131 2.40 -9.35 9.28
CA PRO A 131 3.31 -9.72 8.22
C PRO A 131 2.75 -9.41 6.83
N VAL A 132 3.62 -8.92 5.93
CA VAL A 132 3.31 -8.71 4.51
C VAL A 132 4.13 -9.68 3.68
N ASN A 133 3.46 -10.55 2.92
CA ASN A 133 4.07 -11.59 2.12
C ASN A 133 4.03 -11.22 0.63
N ARG A 134 5.20 -11.02 0.03
CA ARG A 134 5.37 -10.80 -1.39
C ARG A 134 5.70 -12.12 -2.09
N PRO A 135 4.98 -12.52 -3.15
CA PRO A 135 5.32 -13.71 -3.94
C PRO A 135 6.50 -13.43 -4.88
N GLN A 136 7.14 -14.49 -5.36
CA GLN A 136 8.20 -14.38 -6.37
C GLN A 136 7.67 -13.82 -7.69
N CYS A 137 6.48 -14.23 -8.10
CA CYS A 137 5.80 -13.63 -9.24
C CYS A 137 4.79 -12.61 -8.75
N VAL A 138 5.04 -11.33 -9.02
CA VAL A 138 4.15 -10.23 -8.62
C VAL A 138 2.99 -10.00 -9.57
N GLU A 139 3.01 -10.62 -10.77
CA GLU A 139 1.92 -10.55 -11.76
C GLU A 139 0.90 -11.69 -11.52
N THR A 140 0.32 -11.73 -10.32
CA THR A 140 -0.54 -12.84 -9.88
C THR A 140 -1.84 -12.96 -10.67
N THR A 141 -2.33 -11.87 -11.25
CA THR A 141 -3.54 -11.89 -12.10
C THR A 141 -3.28 -12.68 -13.39
N ALA A 142 -2.16 -12.42 -14.07
CA ALA A 142 -1.76 -13.15 -15.27
C ALA A 142 -1.45 -14.63 -14.93
N MET A 143 -0.76 -14.86 -13.82
CA MET A 143 -0.48 -16.22 -13.31
C MET A 143 -1.76 -16.99 -12.99
N GLY A 144 -2.74 -16.34 -12.39
CA GLY A 144 -4.04 -16.96 -12.08
C GLY A 144 -4.76 -17.44 -13.35
N ALA A 145 -4.76 -16.62 -14.41
CA ALA A 145 -5.31 -17.01 -15.70
C ALA A 145 -4.53 -18.19 -16.32
N ALA A 146 -3.19 -18.17 -16.26
CA ALA A 146 -2.36 -19.27 -16.73
C ALA A 146 -2.60 -20.56 -15.96
N TYR A 147 -2.76 -20.50 -14.64
CA TYR A 147 -3.09 -21.67 -13.81
C TYR A 147 -4.45 -22.27 -14.17
N LEU A 148 -5.47 -21.43 -14.35
CA LEU A 148 -6.79 -21.92 -14.78
C LEU A 148 -6.75 -22.56 -16.17
N ALA A 149 -6.06 -21.96 -17.10
CA ALA A 149 -5.87 -22.52 -18.44
C ALA A 149 -5.11 -23.85 -18.40
N GLY A 150 -4.01 -23.93 -17.63
CA GLY A 150 -3.21 -25.15 -17.47
C GLY A 150 -3.99 -26.29 -16.84
N LEU A 151 -4.83 -26.01 -15.85
CA LEU A 151 -5.73 -27.02 -15.27
C LEU A 151 -6.76 -27.50 -16.31
N ALA A 152 -7.32 -26.60 -17.11
CA ALA A 152 -8.32 -26.93 -18.12
C ALA A 152 -7.78 -27.83 -19.23
N VAL A 153 -6.51 -27.69 -19.61
CA VAL A 153 -5.85 -28.51 -20.66
C VAL A 153 -5.04 -29.69 -20.08
N GLY A 154 -5.07 -29.90 -18.75
CA GLY A 154 -4.38 -31.01 -18.10
C GLY A 154 -2.85 -30.84 -17.97
N TYR A 155 -2.35 -29.59 -18.05
CA TYR A 155 -0.93 -29.31 -17.77
C TYR A 155 -0.59 -29.49 -16.28
N TRP A 156 -1.50 -29.08 -15.40
CA TRP A 156 -1.49 -29.43 -13.98
C TRP A 156 -2.63 -30.40 -13.70
N GLU A 157 -2.34 -31.43 -12.92
CA GLU A 157 -3.33 -32.47 -12.60
C GLU A 157 -4.33 -32.00 -11.54
N SER A 158 -3.91 -31.07 -10.66
CA SER A 158 -4.71 -30.64 -9.52
C SER A 158 -4.40 -29.19 -9.09
N LYS A 159 -5.30 -28.62 -8.27
CA LYS A 159 -5.05 -27.31 -7.61
C LYS A 159 -3.86 -27.38 -6.66
N GLU A 160 -3.63 -28.54 -6.05
CA GLU A 160 -2.51 -28.78 -5.15
C GLU A 160 -1.17 -28.65 -5.89
N ASP A 161 -1.10 -29.07 -7.14
CA ASP A 161 0.09 -28.90 -7.98
C ASP A 161 0.32 -27.42 -8.34
N VAL A 162 -0.75 -26.67 -8.59
CA VAL A 162 -0.66 -25.22 -8.78
C VAL A 162 -0.14 -24.54 -7.51
N ILE A 163 -0.64 -24.92 -6.33
CA ILE A 163 -0.23 -24.33 -5.05
C ILE A 163 1.27 -24.55 -4.79
N LYS A 164 1.85 -25.66 -5.21
CA LYS A 164 3.30 -25.94 -5.09
C LYS A 164 4.16 -24.94 -5.87
N ASN A 165 3.61 -24.32 -6.92
CA ASN A 165 4.32 -23.31 -7.71
C ASN A 165 4.26 -21.90 -7.09
N TRP A 166 3.45 -21.70 -6.04
CA TRP A 166 3.41 -20.44 -5.35
C TRP A 166 4.51 -20.38 -4.28
N ALA A 167 5.46 -19.49 -4.45
CA ALA A 167 6.56 -19.30 -3.52
C ALA A 167 6.62 -17.85 -3.03
N ILE A 168 6.93 -17.69 -1.75
CA ILE A 168 7.20 -16.38 -1.15
C ILE A 168 8.60 -15.95 -1.56
N ASP A 169 8.72 -14.73 -2.09
CA ASP A 169 10.00 -14.03 -2.28
C ASP A 169 10.49 -13.46 -0.95
N LYS A 170 9.61 -12.67 -0.30
CA LYS A 170 9.98 -11.97 0.93
C LYS A 170 8.79 -11.76 1.85
N THR A 171 9.04 -11.91 3.14
CA THR A 171 8.12 -11.52 4.22
C THR A 171 8.68 -10.28 4.92
N PHE A 172 7.83 -9.28 5.08
CA PHE A 172 8.14 -8.06 5.82
C PHE A 172 7.40 -8.12 7.15
N GLU A 173 8.15 -8.20 8.24
CA GLU A 173 7.63 -8.18 9.60
C GLU A 173 7.52 -6.75 10.12
N PRO A 174 6.56 -6.44 11.02
CA PRO A 174 6.51 -5.15 11.71
C PRO A 174 7.81 -4.89 12.47
N LYS A 175 8.34 -3.65 12.38
CA LYS A 175 9.62 -3.24 13.00
C LYS A 175 9.53 -2.01 13.88
N ILE A 176 8.36 -1.41 13.99
CA ILE A 176 8.13 -0.25 14.86
C ILE A 176 7.30 -0.67 16.06
N ASP A 177 7.47 0.03 17.17
CA ASP A 177 6.64 -0.16 18.35
C ASP A 177 5.24 0.46 18.19
N GLU A 178 4.36 0.14 19.13
CA GLU A 178 2.97 0.61 19.08
C GLU A 178 2.87 2.12 19.30
N GLU A 179 3.78 2.73 20.05
CA GLU A 179 3.79 4.18 20.25
C GLU A 179 4.07 4.91 18.94
N GLN A 180 5.10 4.49 18.22
CA GLN A 180 5.46 5.05 16.93
C GLN A 180 4.35 4.82 15.90
N ARG A 181 3.81 3.61 15.84
CA ARG A 181 2.68 3.26 14.97
C ARG A 181 1.46 4.15 15.22
N SER A 182 1.04 4.24 16.48
CA SER A 182 -0.11 5.06 16.88
C SER A 182 0.10 6.53 16.55
N LYS A 183 1.31 7.08 16.75
CA LYS A 183 1.66 8.45 16.37
C LYS A 183 1.51 8.68 14.87
N MET A 184 1.99 7.75 14.04
CA MET A 184 1.89 7.84 12.59
C MET A 184 0.43 7.81 12.13
N ILE A 185 -0.38 6.86 12.63
CA ILE A 185 -1.81 6.75 12.30
C ILE A 185 -2.59 7.97 12.78
N LYS A 186 -2.29 8.48 13.98
CA LYS A 186 -2.92 9.72 14.49
C LYS A 186 -2.64 10.90 13.58
N GLY A 187 -1.39 11.06 13.10
CA GLY A 187 -1.04 12.12 12.17
C GLY A 187 -1.77 11.99 10.83
N TRP A 188 -1.89 10.76 10.32
CA TRP A 188 -2.69 10.47 9.13
C TRP A 188 -4.16 10.88 9.30
N ASN A 189 -4.80 10.43 10.39
CA ASN A 189 -6.18 10.77 10.66
C ASN A 189 -6.41 12.29 10.80
N LEU A 190 -5.46 13.02 11.40
CA LEU A 190 -5.51 14.47 11.48
C LEU A 190 -5.37 15.12 10.08
N SER A 191 -4.58 14.53 9.18
CA SER A 191 -4.43 15.07 7.82
C SER A 191 -5.73 14.99 7.00
N LEU A 192 -6.58 14.01 7.28
CA LEU A 192 -7.89 13.83 6.63
C LEU A 192 -8.93 14.88 7.03
N ILE A 193 -8.75 15.56 8.17
CA ILE A 193 -9.68 16.61 8.62
C ILE A 193 -9.57 17.87 7.74
N HIS A 194 -8.49 18.03 7.01
CA HIS A 194 -8.21 19.22 6.19
C HIS A 194 -8.68 19.08 4.72
N ILE A 195 -9.42 18.04 4.41
CA ILE A 195 -9.87 17.72 3.04
C ILE A 195 -11.32 18.11 2.86
#